data_9231a9c91d50d833ea8736bf45c605b6
#
_entry.id   9231a9c91d50d833ea8736bf45c605b6
#
_cell.length_a   1.000
_cell.length_b   1.000
_cell.length_c   1.000
_cell.angle_alpha   90.00
_cell.angle_beta   90.00
_cell.angle_gamma   90.00
#
_symmetry.space_group_name_H-M   'P 1'
#
loop_
_entity.id
_entity.type
_entity.pdbx_description
1 polymer ?
#
loop_
_entity_poly.entity_id
_entity_poly.type
_entity_poly.pdbx_seq_one_letter_code
_entity_poly.pdbx_strand_id
1 'polypeptide(L)'
;MENLRHYACEFDMMRRTCRAITRRDGRRNGSVDMDYQSENAQTIDRWVDEGWQWGVPISHDAFVDAQHGSWNILLTPTKPVPHEWVGDVRGKRVLGLASGGAQQMPVMAALGAQCTVLDYSSRQCEREYEVADREGYDIEVIQADMTQPLPFADESFDLIINPVSNCYIEQVKPGSANATACSSRAVRSLAATTTASTTSSTTRRPR
;
A
#
# COMPACT_ATOMS: atom_id res chain seq x y z
N MET A 1 10.81 3.15 -24.25
CA MET A 1 12.01 3.62 -23.50
C MET A 1 11.71 4.84 -22.61
N GLU A 2 10.69 5.63 -22.90
CA GLU A 2 10.25 6.76 -22.03
C GLU A 2 9.72 6.32 -20.68
N ASN A 3 8.92 5.26 -20.62
CA ASN A 3 8.37 4.74 -19.35
C ASN A 3 9.43 4.36 -18.31
N LEU A 4 10.57 3.77 -18.71
CA LEU A 4 11.62 3.37 -17.76
C LEU A 4 12.33 4.56 -17.09
N ARG A 5 12.40 5.72 -17.78
CA ARG A 5 12.98 6.94 -17.20
C ARG A 5 12.02 7.60 -16.21
N HIS A 6 10.73 7.53 -16.47
CA HIS A 6 9.70 8.04 -15.56
C HIS A 6 9.71 7.25 -14.24
N TYR A 7 9.69 5.92 -14.31
CA TYR A 7 9.77 5.04 -13.13
C TYR A 7 11.06 5.21 -12.32
N ALA A 8 12.20 5.44 -12.99
CA ALA A 8 13.47 5.68 -12.28
C ALA A 8 13.44 7.00 -11.49
N CYS A 9 12.79 8.04 -12.03
CA CYS A 9 12.64 9.34 -11.36
C CYS A 9 11.75 9.23 -10.12
N GLU A 10 10.66 8.46 -10.19
CA GLU A 10 9.74 8.24 -9.06
C GLU A 10 10.36 7.40 -7.96
N PHE A 11 11.12 6.35 -8.31
CA PHE A 11 11.86 5.56 -7.33
C PHE A 11 12.93 6.40 -6.61
N ASP A 12 13.54 7.33 -7.31
CA ASP A 12 14.51 8.27 -6.72
C ASP A 12 13.80 9.31 -5.86
N MET A 13 12.61 9.77 -6.24
CA MET A 13 11.76 10.66 -5.44
C MET A 13 11.27 9.97 -4.16
N MET A 14 10.77 8.73 -4.23
CA MET A 14 10.45 7.91 -3.06
C MET A 14 11.66 7.72 -2.14
N ARG A 15 12.85 7.39 -2.69
CA ARG A 15 14.09 7.25 -1.92
C ARG A 15 14.51 8.55 -1.25
N ARG A 16 14.36 9.70 -1.93
CA ARG A 16 14.70 11.02 -1.37
C ARG A 16 13.75 11.40 -0.26
N THR A 17 12.46 11.12 -0.39
CA THR A 17 11.43 11.36 0.62
C THR A 17 11.67 10.48 1.85
N CYS A 18 11.89 9.18 1.69
CA CYS A 18 12.26 8.30 2.80
C CYS A 18 13.56 8.75 3.49
N ARG A 19 14.57 9.22 2.75
CA ARG A 19 15.82 9.74 3.32
C ARG A 19 15.66 11.11 3.99
N ALA A 20 14.75 11.95 3.53
CA ALA A 20 14.46 13.26 4.15
C ALA A 20 13.76 13.08 5.49
N ILE A 21 12.82 12.14 5.57
CA ILE A 21 12.08 11.80 6.78
C ILE A 21 13.02 11.24 7.86
N THR A 22 13.92 10.30 7.51
CA THR A 22 14.86 9.69 8.46
C THR A 22 16.02 10.59 8.90
N ARG A 23 16.28 11.73 8.24
CA ARG A 23 17.38 12.65 8.60
C ARG A 23 16.97 13.78 9.56
N ARG A 24 15.69 13.97 9.87
CA ARG A 24 15.23 15.05 10.76
C ARG A 24 15.40 14.80 12.25
N ASP A 25 15.87 13.65 12.67
CA ASP A 25 15.98 13.22 14.07
C ASP A 25 17.16 13.81 14.86
N GLY A 26 17.64 14.99 14.51
CA GLY A 26 18.83 15.60 15.11
C GLY A 26 18.68 16.95 15.81
N ARG A 27 17.50 17.57 15.86
CA ARG A 27 17.33 18.87 16.57
C ARG A 27 16.01 18.96 17.31
N ARG A 28 16.01 18.57 18.56
CA ARG A 28 14.96 18.97 19.52
C ARG A 28 15.07 20.47 19.77
N ASN A 29 14.15 21.25 19.26
CA ASN A 29 13.85 22.58 19.75
C ASN A 29 12.34 22.82 19.55
N GLY A 30 11.56 22.76 20.64
CA GLY A 30 10.32 23.45 20.92
C GLY A 30 9.23 23.62 19.85
N SER A 31 9.08 22.68 18.91
CA SER A 31 7.95 22.65 17.96
C SER A 31 7.03 21.47 18.31
N VAL A 32 5.74 21.66 18.16
CA VAL A 32 4.70 20.63 18.23
C VAL A 32 5.24 19.38 17.55
N ASP A 33 5.36 18.29 18.32
CA ASP A 33 5.83 16.99 17.85
C ASP A 33 4.75 16.47 16.87
N MET A 34 4.83 16.90 15.61
CA MET A 34 3.98 16.35 14.57
C MET A 34 4.46 14.92 14.31
N ASP A 35 3.62 13.97 14.62
CA ASP A 35 3.80 12.57 14.33
C ASP A 35 4.15 12.38 12.85
N TYR A 36 5.27 11.71 12.53
CA TYR A 36 5.75 11.53 11.16
C TYR A 36 4.72 10.82 10.27
N GLN A 37 3.85 9.98 10.82
CA GLN A 37 2.77 9.33 10.08
C GLN A 37 1.77 10.38 9.58
N SER A 38 1.42 11.37 10.40
CA SER A 38 0.54 12.46 10.01
C SER A 38 1.18 13.32 8.90
N GLU A 39 2.48 13.63 9.00
CA GLU A 39 3.21 14.34 7.93
C GLU A 39 3.22 13.54 6.62
N ASN A 40 3.39 12.22 6.71
CA ASN A 40 3.34 11.32 5.55
C ASN A 40 1.96 11.29 4.92
N ALA A 41 0.90 11.15 5.71
CA ALA A 41 -0.48 11.14 5.21
C ALA A 41 -0.81 12.45 4.48
N GLN A 42 -0.50 13.60 5.08
CA GLN A 42 -0.70 14.92 4.43
C GLN A 42 0.12 15.06 3.13
N THR A 43 1.32 14.48 3.08
CA THR A 43 2.13 14.49 1.88
C THR A 43 1.53 13.63 0.79
N ILE A 44 1.04 12.44 1.13
CA ILE A 44 0.34 11.56 0.20
C ILE A 44 -0.96 12.20 -0.28
N ASP A 45 -1.76 12.81 0.62
CA ASP A 45 -2.98 13.51 0.27
C ASP A 45 -2.70 14.60 -0.79
N ARG A 46 -1.67 15.42 -0.60
CA ARG A 46 -1.25 16.42 -1.57
C ARG A 46 -0.85 15.79 -2.91
N TRP A 47 -0.09 14.70 -2.90
CA TRP A 47 0.31 14.02 -4.14
C TRP A 47 -0.88 13.44 -4.90
N VAL A 48 -1.86 12.90 -4.20
CA VAL A 48 -3.12 12.44 -4.81
C VAL A 48 -3.86 13.60 -5.47
N ASP A 49 -3.94 14.75 -4.81
CA ASP A 49 -4.55 15.97 -5.35
C ASP A 49 -3.77 16.51 -6.58
N GLU A 50 -2.46 16.32 -6.62
CA GLU A 50 -1.56 16.68 -7.73
C GLU A 50 -1.57 15.64 -8.88
N GLY A 51 -2.33 14.55 -8.77
CA GLY A 51 -2.47 13.53 -9.81
C GLY A 51 -1.39 12.43 -9.77
N TRP A 52 -0.84 12.17 -8.59
CA TRP A 52 0.11 11.06 -8.40
C TRP A 52 -0.49 9.72 -8.82
N GLN A 53 0.24 8.98 -9.65
CA GLN A 53 -0.27 7.76 -10.30
C GLN A 53 -0.84 6.71 -9.33
N TRP A 54 -0.30 6.61 -8.11
CA TRP A 54 -0.77 5.65 -7.09
C TRP A 54 -2.02 6.13 -6.33
N GLY A 55 -2.48 7.36 -6.61
CA GLY A 55 -3.75 7.90 -6.19
C GLY A 55 -4.78 7.98 -7.32
N VAL A 56 -4.46 7.41 -8.51
CA VAL A 56 -5.39 7.35 -9.65
C VAL A 56 -6.15 6.04 -9.62
N PRO A 57 -7.47 6.03 -9.43
CA PRO A 57 -8.29 4.83 -9.41
C PRO A 57 -8.27 4.07 -10.74
N ILE A 58 -8.60 2.79 -10.70
CA ILE A 58 -8.82 2.02 -11.94
C ILE A 58 -10.01 2.59 -12.72
N SER A 59 -9.98 2.40 -14.06
CA SER A 59 -11.11 2.77 -14.92
C SER A 59 -12.29 1.79 -14.78
N HIS A 60 -13.47 2.20 -15.27
CA HIS A 60 -14.63 1.32 -15.41
C HIS A 60 -14.30 0.09 -16.26
N ASP A 61 -13.63 0.29 -17.40
CA ASP A 61 -13.27 -0.83 -18.30
C ASP A 61 -12.37 -1.84 -17.58
N ALA A 62 -11.39 -1.40 -16.77
CA ALA A 62 -10.54 -2.29 -16.00
C ALA A 62 -11.31 -3.08 -14.92
N PHE A 63 -12.36 -2.48 -14.33
CA PHE A 63 -13.26 -3.18 -13.41
C PHE A 63 -14.07 -4.26 -14.13
N VAL A 64 -14.66 -3.93 -15.27
CA VAL A 64 -15.43 -4.86 -16.10
C VAL A 64 -14.53 -5.99 -16.64
N ASP A 65 -13.32 -5.69 -17.09
CA ASP A 65 -12.36 -6.69 -17.52
C ASP A 65 -12.03 -7.67 -16.40
N ALA A 66 -11.87 -7.17 -15.17
CA ALA A 66 -11.64 -8.02 -14.00
C ALA A 66 -12.81 -8.96 -13.71
N GLN A 67 -14.06 -8.51 -13.86
CA GLN A 67 -15.25 -9.37 -13.75
C GLN A 67 -15.24 -10.52 -14.75
N HIS A 68 -14.63 -10.33 -15.91
CA HIS A 68 -14.46 -11.33 -16.97
C HIS A 68 -13.17 -12.15 -16.84
N GLY A 69 -12.40 -11.94 -15.76
CA GLY A 69 -11.18 -12.71 -15.48
C GLY A 69 -9.90 -12.14 -16.09
N SER A 70 -9.97 -10.98 -16.76
CA SER A 70 -8.80 -10.26 -17.28
C SER A 70 -8.43 -9.14 -16.32
N TRP A 71 -7.43 -9.38 -15.46
CA TRP A 71 -7.05 -8.41 -14.44
C TRP A 71 -5.56 -8.44 -14.12
N ASN A 72 -5.07 -7.32 -13.61
CA ASN A 72 -3.74 -7.21 -13.04
C ASN A 72 -3.78 -6.29 -11.82
N ILE A 73 -3.01 -6.64 -10.78
CA ILE A 73 -2.71 -5.75 -9.67
C ILE A 73 -1.21 -5.59 -9.53
N LEU A 74 -0.80 -4.42 -9.08
CA LEU A 74 0.59 -4.09 -8.83
C LEU A 74 0.81 -3.94 -7.33
N LEU A 75 1.82 -4.63 -6.79
CA LEU A 75 2.37 -4.39 -5.45
C LEU A 75 3.70 -3.66 -5.52
N THR A 76 4.31 -3.66 -6.69
CA THR A 76 5.55 -2.94 -7.02
C THR A 76 5.36 -2.21 -8.34
N PRO A 77 6.11 -1.14 -8.63
CA PRO A 77 5.92 -0.33 -9.84
C PRO A 77 6.12 -1.07 -11.16
N THR A 78 6.73 -2.23 -11.16
CA THR A 78 7.28 -2.82 -12.39
C THR A 78 6.69 -4.16 -12.80
N LYS A 79 6.01 -4.87 -11.90
CA LYS A 79 5.55 -6.24 -12.21
C LYS A 79 4.15 -6.49 -11.65
N PRO A 80 3.23 -7.02 -12.47
CA PRO A 80 1.96 -7.51 -11.96
C PRO A 80 2.16 -8.73 -11.06
N VAL A 81 1.24 -8.89 -10.13
CA VAL A 81 1.19 -10.05 -9.25
C VAL A 81 0.75 -11.27 -10.05
N PRO A 82 1.45 -12.42 -9.94
CA PRO A 82 0.99 -13.67 -10.54
C PRO A 82 -0.40 -14.06 -10.00
N HIS A 83 -1.33 -14.41 -10.87
CA HIS A 83 -2.71 -14.76 -10.48
C HIS A 83 -2.77 -15.91 -9.47
N GLU A 84 -1.86 -16.87 -9.57
CA GLU A 84 -1.75 -17.99 -8.64
C GLU A 84 -1.40 -17.57 -7.20
N TRP A 85 -0.84 -16.39 -7.00
CA TRP A 85 -0.57 -15.85 -5.66
C TRP A 85 -1.85 -15.33 -4.99
N VAL A 86 -2.75 -14.78 -5.75
CA VAL A 86 -4.07 -14.32 -5.29
C VAL A 86 -5.02 -15.51 -5.15
N GLY A 87 -5.09 -16.36 -6.16
CA GLY A 87 -5.97 -17.51 -6.22
C GLY A 87 -7.45 -17.12 -6.38
N ASP A 88 -8.36 -17.99 -6.00
CA ASP A 88 -9.79 -17.70 -5.99
C ASP A 88 -10.16 -16.93 -4.74
N VAL A 89 -10.64 -15.70 -4.93
CA VAL A 89 -11.05 -14.79 -3.85
C VAL A 89 -12.56 -14.64 -3.73
N ARG A 90 -13.36 -15.32 -4.54
CA ARG A 90 -14.81 -15.24 -4.50
C ARG A 90 -15.36 -15.60 -3.12
N GLY A 91 -16.09 -14.66 -2.52
CA GLY A 91 -16.67 -14.79 -1.19
C GLY A 91 -15.66 -14.73 -0.04
N LYS A 92 -14.39 -14.50 -0.31
CA LYS A 92 -13.33 -14.35 0.70
C LYS A 92 -13.26 -12.92 1.22
N ARG A 93 -12.82 -12.80 2.47
CA ARG A 93 -12.56 -11.51 3.12
C ARG A 93 -11.14 -11.08 2.80
N VAL A 94 -10.98 -9.96 2.11
CA VAL A 94 -9.69 -9.44 1.65
C VAL A 94 -9.43 -8.09 2.30
N LEU A 95 -8.27 -7.96 2.97
CA LEU A 95 -7.80 -6.69 3.53
C LEU A 95 -6.76 -6.06 2.60
N GLY A 96 -7.01 -4.83 2.19
CA GLY A 96 -6.00 -3.92 1.64
C GLY A 96 -5.36 -3.13 2.79
N LEU A 97 -4.13 -3.50 3.15
CA LEU A 97 -3.41 -2.84 4.25
C LEU A 97 -2.47 -1.77 3.69
N ALA A 98 -2.74 -0.50 4.04
CA ALA A 98 -2.12 0.67 3.42
C ALA A 98 -2.14 0.55 1.89
N SER A 99 -3.34 0.30 1.36
CA SER A 99 -3.61 -0.04 -0.03
C SER A 99 -4.79 0.80 -0.57
N GLY A 100 -4.91 2.04 -0.12
CA GLY A 100 -5.88 2.99 -0.66
C GLY A 100 -5.53 3.42 -2.08
N GLY A 101 -6.41 4.26 -2.67
CA GLY A 101 -6.24 4.75 -4.03
C GLY A 101 -6.99 3.98 -5.10
N ALA A 102 -7.79 3.00 -4.70
CA ALA A 102 -8.70 2.23 -5.55
C ALA A 102 -8.01 1.57 -6.77
N GLN A 103 -6.90 0.90 -6.51
CA GLN A 103 -6.16 0.17 -7.54
C GLN A 103 -6.24 -1.35 -7.37
N GLN A 104 -6.09 -1.86 -6.15
CA GLN A 104 -6.10 -3.29 -5.89
C GLN A 104 -7.48 -3.78 -5.44
N MET A 105 -8.12 -3.06 -4.51
CA MET A 105 -9.38 -3.53 -3.92
C MET A 105 -10.57 -3.55 -4.88
N PRO A 106 -10.74 -2.59 -5.80
CA PRO A 106 -11.79 -2.72 -6.82
C PRO A 106 -11.64 -3.98 -7.69
N VAL A 107 -10.40 -4.38 -8.01
CA VAL A 107 -10.15 -5.63 -8.75
C VAL A 107 -10.57 -6.84 -7.92
N MET A 108 -10.26 -6.85 -6.62
CA MET A 108 -10.69 -7.94 -5.72
C MET A 108 -12.22 -7.99 -5.60
N ALA A 109 -12.88 -6.82 -5.50
CA ALA A 109 -14.34 -6.73 -5.48
C ALA A 109 -14.96 -7.24 -6.79
N ALA A 110 -14.40 -6.87 -7.95
CA ALA A 110 -14.83 -7.38 -9.25
C ALA A 110 -14.74 -8.91 -9.35
N LEU A 111 -13.75 -9.52 -8.68
CA LEU A 111 -13.58 -10.97 -8.56
C LEU A 111 -14.51 -11.61 -7.52
N GLY A 112 -15.35 -10.83 -6.82
CA GLY A 112 -16.34 -11.30 -5.86
C GLY A 112 -15.84 -11.45 -4.43
N ALA A 113 -14.74 -10.78 -4.06
CA ALA A 113 -14.27 -10.70 -2.68
C ALA A 113 -15.10 -9.72 -1.84
N GLN A 114 -15.11 -9.92 -0.53
CA GLN A 114 -15.56 -8.95 0.47
C GLN A 114 -14.34 -8.11 0.87
N CYS A 115 -14.33 -6.84 0.48
CA CYS A 115 -13.15 -5.98 0.59
C CYS A 115 -13.23 -5.03 1.79
N THR A 116 -12.13 -4.96 2.53
CA THR A 116 -11.88 -3.94 3.56
C THR A 116 -10.57 -3.25 3.21
N VAL A 117 -10.50 -1.92 3.33
CA VAL A 117 -9.27 -1.14 3.18
C VAL A 117 -8.94 -0.45 4.49
N LEU A 118 -7.68 -0.48 4.88
CA LEU A 118 -7.14 0.37 5.92
C LEU A 118 -6.02 1.21 5.33
N ASP A 119 -6.17 2.52 5.36
CA ASP A 119 -5.15 3.47 4.91
C ASP A 119 -5.13 4.70 5.82
N TYR A 120 -4.00 5.37 5.94
CA TYR A 120 -3.88 6.55 6.78
C TYR A 120 -4.16 7.86 6.01
N SER A 121 -4.00 7.87 4.68
CA SER A 121 -4.31 9.00 3.81
C SER A 121 -5.82 9.12 3.59
N SER A 122 -6.39 10.28 3.89
CA SER A 122 -7.80 10.56 3.68
C SER A 122 -8.17 10.52 2.20
N ARG A 123 -7.30 11.04 1.34
CA ARG A 123 -7.50 11.06 -0.11
C ARG A 123 -7.46 9.68 -0.74
N GLN A 124 -6.57 8.83 -0.25
CA GLN A 124 -6.55 7.42 -0.69
C GLN A 124 -7.83 6.68 -0.28
N CYS A 125 -8.36 6.94 0.93
CA CYS A 125 -9.64 6.38 1.37
C CYS A 125 -10.81 6.90 0.52
N GLU A 126 -10.84 8.19 0.20
CA GLU A 126 -11.88 8.78 -0.66
C GLU A 126 -11.94 8.11 -2.04
N ARG A 127 -10.78 7.77 -2.64
CA ARG A 127 -10.73 7.08 -3.94
C ARG A 127 -11.39 5.70 -3.91
N GLU A 128 -11.30 4.98 -2.80
CA GLU A 128 -11.98 3.69 -2.64
C GLU A 128 -13.51 3.86 -2.68
N TYR A 129 -14.05 4.85 -1.96
CA TYR A 129 -15.48 5.15 -2.01
C TYR A 129 -15.94 5.60 -3.39
N GLU A 130 -15.17 6.47 -4.07
CA GLU A 130 -15.50 6.94 -5.43
C GLU A 130 -15.69 5.77 -6.40
N VAL A 131 -14.82 4.76 -6.34
CA VAL A 131 -14.93 3.60 -7.23
C VAL A 131 -16.04 2.66 -6.78
N ALA A 132 -16.20 2.44 -5.48
CA ALA A 132 -17.28 1.60 -4.96
C ALA A 132 -18.65 2.13 -5.35
N ASP A 133 -18.86 3.45 -5.21
CA ASP A 133 -20.10 4.12 -5.63
C ASP A 133 -20.31 4.02 -7.14
N ARG A 134 -19.25 4.24 -7.93
CA ARG A 134 -19.31 4.17 -9.39
C ARG A 134 -19.66 2.78 -9.91
N GLU A 135 -19.06 1.75 -9.32
CA GLU A 135 -19.19 0.35 -9.78
C GLU A 135 -20.28 -0.42 -9.04
N GLY A 136 -20.83 0.13 -7.96
CA GLY A 136 -21.96 -0.45 -7.22
C GLY A 136 -21.60 -1.68 -6.38
N TYR A 137 -20.45 -1.67 -5.70
CA TYR A 137 -20.06 -2.71 -4.75
C TYR A 137 -19.85 -2.17 -3.33
N ASP A 138 -20.02 -3.02 -2.33
CA ASP A 138 -19.78 -2.66 -0.94
C ASP A 138 -18.30 -2.78 -0.58
N ILE A 139 -17.78 -1.80 0.16
CA ILE A 139 -16.44 -1.79 0.70
C ILE A 139 -16.43 -1.16 2.10
N GLU A 140 -15.67 -1.73 3.02
CA GLU A 140 -15.37 -1.11 4.30
C GLU A 140 -14.04 -0.37 4.20
N VAL A 141 -14.03 0.95 4.49
CA VAL A 141 -12.81 1.76 4.45
C VAL A 141 -12.57 2.36 5.83
N ILE A 142 -11.38 2.10 6.38
CA ILE A 142 -10.96 2.52 7.71
C ILE A 142 -9.74 3.43 7.57
N GLN A 143 -9.88 4.69 7.97
CA GLN A 143 -8.75 5.59 8.05
C GLN A 143 -8.00 5.36 9.37
N ALA A 144 -6.86 4.66 9.31
CA ALA A 144 -6.06 4.32 10.48
C ALA A 144 -4.58 4.07 10.14
N ASP A 145 -3.73 4.20 11.16
CA ASP A 145 -2.30 3.92 11.08
C ASP A 145 -2.04 2.41 11.23
N MET A 146 -1.48 1.79 10.20
CA MET A 146 -1.16 0.36 10.20
C MET A 146 -0.06 -0.04 11.21
N THR A 147 0.68 0.92 11.78
CA THR A 147 1.69 0.65 12.82
C THR A 147 1.08 0.48 14.20
N GLN A 148 -0.16 0.91 14.40
CA GLN A 148 -0.94 0.74 15.62
C GLN A 148 -1.66 -0.61 15.62
N PRO A 149 -2.18 -1.08 16.78
CA PRO A 149 -3.05 -2.26 16.80
C PRO A 149 -4.22 -2.09 15.83
N LEU A 150 -4.37 -3.05 14.92
CA LEU A 150 -5.44 -2.98 13.91
C LEU A 150 -6.81 -3.20 14.57
N PRO A 151 -7.87 -2.49 14.12
CA PRO A 151 -9.20 -2.58 14.71
C PRO A 151 -9.98 -3.82 14.25
N PHE A 152 -9.30 -4.95 14.09
CA PHE A 152 -9.87 -6.20 13.60
C PHE A 152 -9.64 -7.32 14.62
N ALA A 153 -10.57 -8.25 14.67
CA ALA A 153 -10.39 -9.48 15.43
C ALA A 153 -9.33 -10.38 14.75
N ASP A 154 -8.76 -11.30 15.52
CA ASP A 154 -7.86 -12.31 14.97
C ASP A 154 -8.61 -13.15 13.91
N GLU A 155 -7.88 -13.57 12.89
CA GLU A 155 -8.39 -14.40 11.80
C GLU A 155 -9.58 -13.80 11.03
N SER A 156 -9.68 -12.45 10.98
CA SER A 156 -10.75 -11.75 10.26
C SER A 156 -10.66 -11.85 8.74
N PHE A 157 -9.48 -12.09 8.18
CA PHE A 157 -9.25 -12.04 6.73
C PHE A 157 -8.66 -13.33 6.18
N ASP A 158 -9.00 -13.63 4.94
CA ASP A 158 -8.54 -14.79 4.19
C ASP A 158 -7.38 -14.44 3.23
N LEU A 159 -7.19 -13.16 2.92
CA LEU A 159 -6.08 -12.62 2.14
C LEU A 159 -5.76 -11.21 2.62
N ILE A 160 -4.48 -10.87 2.70
CA ILE A 160 -4.01 -9.51 2.97
C ILE A 160 -3.12 -9.05 1.83
N ILE A 161 -3.43 -7.89 1.26
CA ILE A 161 -2.67 -7.22 0.20
C ILE A 161 -2.05 -5.98 0.79
N ASN A 162 -0.71 -5.90 0.78
CA ASN A 162 0.05 -4.75 1.25
C ASN A 162 1.02 -4.30 0.15
N PRO A 163 0.68 -3.31 -0.66
CA PRO A 163 1.57 -2.77 -1.67
C PRO A 163 2.78 -2.07 -1.04
N VAL A 164 3.59 -1.39 -1.85
CA VAL A 164 4.84 -0.71 -1.40
C VAL A 164 4.54 0.46 -0.44
N SER A 165 3.96 0.18 0.70
CA SER A 165 3.65 1.15 1.76
C SER A 165 4.61 1.08 2.94
N ASN A 166 5.32 -0.04 3.10
CA ASN A 166 6.27 -0.23 4.19
C ASN A 166 7.47 0.74 4.17
N CYS A 167 7.69 1.44 3.05
CA CYS A 167 8.73 2.48 2.96
C CYS A 167 8.36 3.77 3.69
N TYR A 168 7.11 3.95 4.08
CA TYR A 168 6.61 5.14 4.79
C TYR A 168 6.56 4.96 6.31
N ILE A 169 6.97 3.80 6.83
CA ILE A 169 6.98 3.52 8.27
C ILE A 169 8.40 3.20 8.75
N GLU A 170 8.73 3.63 9.97
CA GLU A 170 10.04 3.38 10.57
C GLU A 170 10.21 1.92 11.00
N GLN A 171 9.16 1.31 11.52
CA GLN A 171 9.17 -0.05 12.06
C GLN A 171 8.17 -0.95 11.33
N VAL A 172 8.67 -1.79 10.46
CA VAL A 172 7.84 -2.74 9.68
C VAL A 172 7.30 -3.89 10.56
N LYS A 173 8.03 -4.29 11.61
CA LYS A 173 7.66 -5.44 12.45
C LYS A 173 6.29 -5.34 13.13
N PRO A 174 5.89 -4.20 13.74
CA PRO A 174 4.55 -4.07 14.31
C PRO A 174 3.45 -4.26 13.28
N GLY A 175 3.54 -3.60 12.13
CA GLY A 175 2.56 -3.72 11.05
C GLY A 175 2.43 -5.16 10.53
N SER A 176 3.56 -5.86 10.34
CA SER A 176 3.56 -7.26 9.92
C SER A 176 2.98 -8.19 10.98
N ALA A 177 3.25 -7.96 12.27
CA ALA A 177 2.70 -8.75 13.37
C ALA A 177 1.18 -8.55 13.48
N ASN A 178 0.71 -7.30 13.38
CA ASN A 178 -0.71 -6.96 13.36
C ASN A 178 -1.43 -7.63 12.18
N ALA A 179 -0.85 -7.55 10.98
CA ALA A 179 -1.40 -8.21 9.80
C ALA A 179 -1.46 -9.74 9.97
N THR A 180 -0.43 -10.34 10.60
CA THR A 180 -0.39 -11.79 10.84
C THR A 180 -1.46 -12.21 11.84
N ALA A 181 -1.72 -11.44 12.89
CA ALA A 181 -2.77 -11.75 13.87
C ALA A 181 -4.17 -11.72 13.24
N CYS A 182 -4.43 -10.74 12.39
CA CYS A 182 -5.73 -10.62 11.68
C CYS A 182 -5.91 -11.65 10.55
N SER A 183 -4.90 -12.45 10.25
CA SER A 183 -4.96 -13.41 9.16
C SER A 183 -5.37 -14.80 9.65
N SER A 184 -6.25 -15.52 8.92
CA SER A 184 -6.58 -16.92 9.23
C SER A 184 -5.36 -17.83 9.00
N ARG A 185 -5.30 -19.01 9.67
CA ARG A 185 -4.16 -19.95 9.59
C ARG A 185 -3.74 -20.40 8.20
N ALA A 186 -4.56 -20.15 7.17
CA ALA A 186 -4.31 -20.51 5.77
C ALA A 186 -4.01 -19.30 4.88
N VAL A 187 -3.73 -18.13 5.45
CA VAL A 187 -3.64 -16.86 4.72
C VAL A 187 -2.35 -16.73 3.93
N ARG A 188 -2.53 -16.22 2.73
CA ARG A 188 -1.44 -15.64 1.93
C ARG A 188 -1.37 -14.14 2.19
N SER A 189 -0.26 -13.67 2.75
CA SER A 189 0.05 -12.25 2.78
C SER A 189 0.90 -11.91 1.57
N LEU A 190 0.39 -11.03 0.73
CA LEU A 190 1.10 -10.50 -0.43
C LEU A 190 1.63 -9.11 -0.05
N ALA A 191 2.89 -9.04 0.33
CA ALA A 191 3.53 -7.78 0.71
C ALA A 191 4.72 -7.47 -0.20
N ALA A 192 4.82 -6.23 -0.67
CA ALA A 192 6.00 -5.71 -1.30
C ALA A 192 6.92 -5.08 -0.24
N THR A 193 8.13 -5.61 -0.12
CA THR A 193 9.15 -5.08 0.80
C THR A 193 10.33 -4.56 0.00
N THR A 194 10.66 -3.29 0.14
CA THR A 194 11.90 -2.73 -0.40
C THR A 194 13.04 -3.02 0.58
N THR A 195 13.91 -3.97 0.24
CA THR A 195 15.18 -4.18 0.97
C THR A 195 16.19 -3.14 0.50
N ALA A 196 16.54 -2.19 1.35
CA ALA A 196 17.72 -1.37 1.15
C ALA A 196 18.96 -2.23 1.43
N SER A 197 19.60 -2.77 0.38
CA SER A 197 20.90 -3.40 0.50
C SER A 197 21.95 -2.31 0.75
N THR A 198 22.36 -2.14 1.99
CA THR A 198 23.60 -1.42 2.34
C THR A 198 24.77 -2.34 2.03
N THR A 199 25.30 -2.24 0.83
CA THR A 199 26.64 -2.75 0.52
C THR A 199 27.66 -1.82 1.20
N SER A 200 28.10 -2.17 2.40
CA SER A 200 29.32 -1.58 2.98
C SER A 200 30.52 -2.18 2.25
N SER A 201 31.03 -1.47 1.26
CA SER A 201 32.33 -1.77 0.66
C SER A 201 33.44 -1.36 1.66
N THR A 202 33.90 -2.31 2.45
CA THR A 202 35.13 -2.17 3.22
C THR A 202 36.31 -2.26 2.26
N THR A 203 36.80 -1.12 1.80
CA THR A 203 38.06 -1.06 1.07
C THR A 203 39.21 -1.29 2.07
N ARG A 204 39.76 -2.52 2.12
CA ARG A 204 41.06 -2.79 2.74
C ARG A 204 42.14 -2.09 1.89
N ARG A 205 42.83 -1.13 2.48
CA ARG A 205 44.14 -0.64 1.92
C ARG A 205 45.20 -1.72 2.10
N PRO A 206 45.97 -2.04 1.06
CA PRO A 206 47.15 -2.89 1.24
C PRO A 206 48.28 -2.09 1.90
N ARG A 207 49.07 -2.77 2.71
CA ARG A 207 50.31 -2.28 3.31
C ARG A 207 51.43 -2.28 2.26
#